data_f152a8921e44500e985dee1cd53c7e35
#
_entry.id   f152a8921e44500e985dee1cd53c7e35
#
_cell.length_a   1.000
_cell.length_b   1.000
_cell.length_c   1.000
_cell.angle_alpha   90.00
_cell.angle_beta   90.00
_cell.angle_gamma   90.00
#
_symmetry.space_group_name_H-M   'P 1'
#
loop_
_entity.id
_entity.type
_entity.pdbx_description
1 polymer ?
#
loop_
_entity_poly.entity_id
_entity_poly.type
_entity_poly.pdbx_seq_one_letter_code
_entity_poly.pdbx_strand_id
1 'polypeptide(L)'
;MEQVLVVNRAALEARLGPGPFLSQNLETIRQFILDHHTFLPREQAEYDNTVRQIIPYVILRRGRHYFLLRRLKKQTETRLHEKLSLGVGGHINPTEEADDDPIAAGLWRELSEEVTLSQITSLTCVGLINETTGGVSDYHTALVYLLETTGEVTVRETEKMSGSWASPQELSAVFDRLETWSQIVL
;
A
#
# COMPACT_ATOMS: atom_id res chain seq x y z
N MET A 1 -19.60 -9.35 -5.72
CA MET A 1 -18.31 -10.02 -5.53
C MET A 1 -17.24 -8.96 -5.76
N GLU A 2 -16.35 -8.77 -4.82
CA GLU A 2 -15.27 -7.78 -4.92
C GLU A 2 -14.34 -8.12 -6.08
N GLN A 3 -14.04 -7.14 -6.92
CA GLN A 3 -13.05 -7.26 -8.00
C GLN A 3 -11.83 -6.41 -7.67
N VAL A 4 -10.64 -6.91 -8.02
CA VAL A 4 -9.37 -6.26 -7.72
C VAL A 4 -8.55 -6.09 -9.00
N LEU A 5 -7.82 -4.96 -9.08
CA LEU A 5 -6.92 -4.68 -10.18
C LEU A 5 -5.72 -5.62 -10.16
N VAL A 6 -5.48 -6.29 -11.28
CA VAL A 6 -4.35 -7.19 -11.47
C VAL A 6 -3.61 -6.91 -12.77
N VAL A 7 -2.36 -7.33 -12.82
CA VAL A 7 -1.56 -7.38 -14.05
C VAL A 7 -0.93 -8.76 -14.21
N ASN A 8 -0.57 -9.13 -15.42
CA ASN A 8 0.16 -10.38 -15.66
C ASN A 8 1.50 -10.36 -14.93
N ARG A 9 1.74 -11.37 -14.09
CA ARG A 9 2.93 -11.49 -13.25
C ARG A 9 4.22 -11.50 -14.05
N ALA A 10 4.34 -12.38 -15.03
CA ALA A 10 5.57 -12.52 -15.82
C ALA A 10 5.91 -11.25 -16.60
N ALA A 11 4.88 -10.57 -17.13
CA ALA A 11 5.05 -9.31 -17.85
C ALA A 11 5.49 -8.17 -16.93
N LEU A 12 4.97 -8.10 -15.70
CA LEU A 12 5.42 -7.13 -14.70
C LEU A 12 6.86 -7.45 -14.25
N GLU A 13 7.13 -8.67 -13.82
CA GLU A 13 8.44 -9.10 -13.31
C GLU A 13 9.57 -8.92 -14.32
N ALA A 14 9.31 -9.06 -15.62
CA ALA A 14 10.27 -8.77 -16.69
C ALA A 14 10.73 -7.29 -16.73
N ARG A 15 10.03 -6.38 -16.05
CA ARG A 15 10.34 -4.94 -15.97
C ARG A 15 10.95 -4.54 -14.63
N LEU A 16 10.93 -5.45 -13.67
CA LEU A 16 11.45 -5.18 -12.32
C LEU A 16 12.92 -5.56 -12.25
N GLY A 17 13.68 -4.79 -11.45
CA GLY A 17 15.04 -5.15 -11.06
C GLY A 17 15.05 -6.17 -9.91
N PRO A 18 16.23 -6.60 -9.48
CA PRO A 18 16.38 -7.51 -8.34
C PRO A 18 16.06 -6.80 -7.02
N GLY A 19 15.56 -7.59 -6.04
CA GLY A 19 15.31 -7.15 -4.68
C GLY A 19 13.84 -6.86 -4.40
N PRO A 20 13.47 -6.77 -3.11
CA PRO A 20 12.09 -6.58 -2.68
C PRO A 20 11.59 -5.14 -2.81
N PHE A 21 12.51 -4.15 -2.94
CA PHE A 21 12.18 -2.73 -3.08
C PHE A 21 12.91 -2.13 -4.29
N LEU A 22 12.19 -1.40 -5.11
CA LEU A 22 12.67 -0.75 -6.33
C LEU A 22 12.30 0.72 -6.31
N SER A 23 13.23 1.59 -6.65
CA SER A 23 13.03 3.06 -6.70
C SER A 23 13.32 3.67 -8.07
N GLN A 24 13.57 2.84 -9.08
CA GLN A 24 13.90 3.30 -10.43
C GLN A 24 12.79 2.91 -11.42
N ASN A 25 12.68 3.68 -12.49
CA ASN A 25 11.72 3.44 -13.59
C ASN A 25 10.24 3.39 -13.15
N LEU A 26 9.92 3.99 -12.00
CA LEU A 26 8.59 3.89 -11.39
C LEU A 26 7.48 4.39 -12.32
N GLU A 27 7.70 5.50 -13.01
CA GLU A 27 6.70 6.04 -13.94
C GLU A 27 6.45 5.07 -15.12
N THR A 28 7.50 4.48 -15.68
CA THR A 28 7.38 3.49 -16.75
C THR A 28 6.64 2.23 -16.29
N ILE A 29 6.92 1.78 -15.05
CA ILE A 29 6.23 0.62 -14.47
C ILE A 29 4.77 0.97 -14.19
N ARG A 30 4.50 2.15 -13.61
CA ARG A 30 3.14 2.61 -13.36
C ARG A 30 2.33 2.73 -14.65
N GLN A 31 2.91 3.30 -15.70
CA GLN A 31 2.25 3.38 -17.01
C GLN A 31 1.99 1.99 -17.59
N PHE A 32 2.94 1.06 -17.47
CA PHE A 32 2.72 -0.34 -17.87
C PHE A 32 1.52 -0.96 -17.13
N ILE A 33 1.38 -0.72 -15.83
CA ILE A 33 0.24 -1.20 -15.05
C ILE A 33 -1.06 -0.59 -15.59
N LEU A 34 -1.09 0.71 -15.84
CA LEU A 34 -2.27 1.39 -16.40
C LEU A 34 -2.68 0.84 -17.77
N ASP A 35 -1.71 0.56 -18.64
CA ASP A 35 -1.96 0.08 -20.00
C ASP A 35 -2.38 -1.40 -20.08
N HIS A 36 -2.06 -2.21 -19.05
CA HIS A 36 -2.18 -3.67 -19.12
C HIS A 36 -2.95 -4.30 -17.95
N HIS A 37 -3.57 -3.47 -17.10
CA HIS A 37 -4.37 -4.01 -16.00
C HIS A 37 -5.69 -4.63 -16.49
N THR A 38 -6.22 -5.48 -15.64
CA THR A 38 -7.59 -5.99 -15.74
C THR A 38 -8.15 -6.17 -14.33
N PHE A 39 -9.44 -6.44 -14.21
CA PHE A 39 -10.06 -6.71 -12.93
C PHE A 39 -10.48 -8.18 -12.86
N LEU A 40 -10.10 -8.85 -11.76
CA LEU A 40 -10.52 -10.22 -11.46
C LEU A 40 -11.27 -10.27 -10.13
N PRO A 41 -12.17 -11.24 -9.94
CA PRO A 41 -12.72 -11.53 -8.62
C PRO A 41 -11.58 -11.74 -7.61
N ARG A 42 -11.65 -11.10 -6.45
CA ARG A 42 -10.63 -11.19 -5.41
C ARG A 42 -10.33 -12.62 -5.01
N GLU A 43 -11.37 -13.44 -4.83
CA GLU A 43 -11.23 -14.86 -4.48
C GLU A 43 -10.40 -15.64 -5.52
N GLN A 44 -10.48 -15.27 -6.80
CA GLN A 44 -9.66 -15.86 -7.85
C GLN A 44 -8.21 -15.34 -7.77
N ALA A 45 -8.04 -14.02 -7.65
CA ALA A 45 -6.73 -13.37 -7.65
C ALA A 45 -5.84 -13.78 -6.45
N GLU A 46 -6.44 -14.13 -5.31
CA GLU A 46 -5.74 -14.60 -4.10
C GLU A 46 -5.07 -15.98 -4.26
N TYR A 47 -5.43 -16.74 -5.32
CA TYR A 47 -4.87 -18.08 -5.59
C TYR A 47 -4.26 -18.21 -6.99
N ASP A 48 -4.32 -17.16 -7.81
CA ASP A 48 -3.80 -17.16 -9.18
C ASP A 48 -2.37 -16.59 -9.20
N ASN A 49 -1.38 -17.46 -9.27
CA ASN A 49 0.03 -17.09 -9.33
C ASN A 49 0.49 -16.53 -10.68
N THR A 50 -0.38 -16.45 -11.67
CA THR A 50 -0.08 -15.84 -12.99
C THR A 50 -0.32 -14.34 -13.02
N VAL A 51 -0.94 -13.79 -11.97
CA VAL A 51 -1.22 -12.37 -11.82
C VAL A 51 -0.61 -11.77 -10.55
N ARG A 52 -0.50 -10.45 -10.52
CA ARG A 52 -0.16 -9.63 -9.35
C ARG A 52 -1.26 -8.63 -9.09
N GLN A 53 -1.79 -8.62 -7.88
CA GLN A 53 -2.71 -7.60 -7.37
C GLN A 53 -1.90 -6.34 -7.06
N ILE A 54 -2.33 -5.20 -7.61
CA ILE A 54 -1.64 -3.93 -7.39
C ILE A 54 -2.27 -3.20 -6.21
N ILE A 55 -1.43 -2.84 -5.25
CA ILE A 55 -1.83 -2.16 -4.03
C ILE A 55 -1.13 -0.79 -3.97
N PRO A 56 -1.86 0.33 -3.96
CA PRO A 56 -1.29 1.61 -3.55
C PRO A 56 -1.01 1.55 -2.04
N TYR A 57 0.24 1.81 -1.66
CA TYR A 57 0.70 1.79 -0.27
C TYR A 57 1.23 3.18 0.09
N VAL A 58 0.50 3.92 0.91
CA VAL A 58 0.74 5.35 1.16
C VAL A 58 1.33 5.57 2.53
N ILE A 59 2.57 6.03 2.57
CA ILE A 59 3.27 6.44 3.78
C ILE A 59 2.99 7.92 4.03
N LEU A 60 2.51 8.25 5.23
CA LEU A 60 2.21 9.63 5.61
C LEU A 60 3.38 10.23 6.39
N ARG A 61 3.86 11.41 5.97
CA ARG A 61 4.98 12.12 6.59
C ARG A 61 4.62 13.56 6.94
N ARG A 62 5.05 14.00 8.12
CA ARG A 62 5.00 15.38 8.57
C ARG A 62 6.38 15.82 9.09
N GLY A 63 7.10 16.58 8.28
CA GLY A 63 8.50 16.94 8.56
C GLY A 63 9.37 15.69 8.67
N ARG A 64 9.87 15.38 9.87
CA ARG A 64 10.72 14.21 10.14
C ARG A 64 9.94 13.04 10.78
N HIS A 65 8.63 13.15 10.95
CA HIS A 65 7.80 12.13 11.59
C HIS A 65 6.96 11.41 10.57
N TYR A 66 6.74 10.11 10.81
CA TYR A 66 5.90 9.23 10.01
C TYR A 66 4.68 8.82 10.82
N PHE A 67 3.54 8.67 10.16
CA PHE A 67 2.32 8.25 10.85
C PHE A 67 2.31 6.74 10.98
N LEU A 68 2.45 6.26 12.22
CA LEU A 68 2.51 4.84 12.55
C LEU A 68 1.12 4.36 12.95
N LEU A 69 0.60 3.41 12.20
CA LEU A 69 -0.68 2.75 12.45
C LEU A 69 -0.48 1.49 13.29
N ARG A 70 -1.42 1.24 14.20
CA ARG A 70 -1.47 0.02 15.01
C ARG A 70 -2.82 -0.65 14.81
N ARG A 71 -2.83 -1.90 14.34
CA ARG A 71 -4.02 -2.73 14.25
C ARG A 71 -4.44 -3.23 15.62
N LEU A 72 -5.72 -3.08 15.97
CA LEU A 72 -6.29 -3.52 17.24
C LEU A 72 -6.84 -4.95 17.09
N LYS A 73 -6.96 -5.68 18.20
CA LYS A 73 -7.35 -7.11 18.25
C LYS A 73 -8.74 -7.47 17.68
N LYS A 74 -9.56 -6.49 17.36
CA LYS A 74 -10.93 -6.70 16.85
C LYS A 74 -11.01 -7.02 15.35
N GLN A 75 -9.89 -7.08 14.64
CA GLN A 75 -9.91 -7.41 13.20
C GLN A 75 -9.96 -8.91 12.94
N THR A 76 -10.57 -9.31 11.83
CA THR A 76 -10.72 -10.71 11.40
C THR A 76 -9.40 -11.42 11.10
N GLU A 77 -8.36 -10.68 10.70
CA GLU A 77 -7.03 -11.24 10.43
C GLU A 77 -6.17 -11.31 11.71
N THR A 78 -6.25 -12.43 12.41
CA THR A 78 -5.55 -12.67 13.69
C THR A 78 -4.02 -12.57 13.61
N ARG A 79 -3.41 -12.87 12.45
CA ARG A 79 -1.94 -12.80 12.24
C ARG A 79 -1.38 -11.38 12.18
N LEU A 80 -2.23 -10.36 11.95
CA LEU A 80 -1.85 -8.94 11.93
C LEU A 80 -2.17 -8.21 13.25
N HIS A 81 -2.69 -8.93 14.25
CA HIS A 81 -2.99 -8.34 15.55
C HIS A 81 -1.72 -7.77 16.19
N GLU A 82 -1.80 -6.52 16.63
CA GLU A 82 -0.70 -5.76 17.27
C GLU A 82 0.49 -5.45 16.35
N LYS A 83 0.45 -5.84 15.07
CA LYS A 83 1.43 -5.37 14.10
C LYS A 83 1.26 -3.88 13.84
N LEU A 84 2.40 -3.27 13.55
CA LEU A 84 2.49 -1.85 13.22
C LEU A 84 2.67 -1.68 11.72
N SER A 85 2.00 -0.70 11.14
CA SER A 85 2.11 -0.36 9.71
C SER A 85 2.51 1.09 9.53
N LEU A 86 3.40 1.34 8.56
CA LEU A 86 3.73 2.69 8.10
C LEU A 86 2.82 3.16 6.97
N GLY A 87 2.11 2.28 6.32
CA GLY A 87 1.31 2.63 5.16
C GLY A 87 -0.17 2.32 5.32
N VAL A 88 -0.96 3.16 4.68
CA VAL A 88 -2.37 2.96 4.35
C VAL A 88 -2.44 2.38 2.95
N GLY A 89 -3.23 1.35 2.74
CA GLY A 89 -3.38 0.77 1.41
C GLY A 89 -4.36 -0.38 1.37
N GLY A 90 -4.87 -0.64 0.18
CA GLY A 90 -5.81 -1.71 -0.07
C GLY A 90 -5.95 -2.00 -1.56
N HIS A 91 -6.92 -2.82 -1.90
CA HIS A 91 -7.16 -3.23 -3.29
C HIS A 91 -7.75 -2.09 -4.13
N ILE A 92 -7.38 -2.06 -5.39
CA ILE A 92 -7.98 -1.15 -6.37
C ILE A 92 -9.19 -1.87 -6.96
N ASN A 93 -10.36 -1.32 -6.80
CA ASN A 93 -11.62 -1.86 -7.30
C ASN A 93 -12.07 -1.10 -8.55
N PRO A 94 -12.84 -1.71 -9.47
CA PRO A 94 -13.48 -0.98 -10.55
C PRO A 94 -14.49 0.00 -9.94
N THR A 95 -14.37 1.26 -10.28
CA THR A 95 -15.34 2.29 -9.87
C THR A 95 -16.09 2.79 -11.11
N GLU A 96 -17.38 3.12 -10.96
CA GLU A 96 -18.20 3.67 -12.06
C GLU A 96 -17.67 5.02 -12.55
N GLU A 97 -16.94 5.74 -11.67
CA GLU A 97 -16.30 7.02 -11.95
C GLU A 97 -14.79 6.84 -12.18
N ALA A 98 -14.36 5.64 -12.62
CA ALA A 98 -12.94 5.42 -12.90
C ALA A 98 -12.52 6.35 -14.03
N ASP A 99 -11.92 7.46 -13.63
CA ASP A 99 -11.08 8.28 -14.51
C ASP A 99 -10.03 7.38 -15.16
N ASP A 100 -9.29 7.88 -16.12
CA ASP A 100 -8.23 7.15 -16.82
C ASP A 100 -7.12 6.60 -15.90
N ASP A 101 -7.25 6.77 -14.56
CA ASP A 101 -6.27 6.37 -13.54
C ASP A 101 -6.89 5.65 -12.33
N PRO A 102 -7.15 4.34 -12.46
CA PRO A 102 -7.69 3.54 -11.35
C PRO A 102 -6.74 3.42 -10.16
N ILE A 103 -5.42 3.57 -10.37
CA ILE A 103 -4.43 3.54 -9.28
C ILE A 103 -4.63 4.75 -8.36
N ALA A 104 -4.76 5.94 -8.93
CA ALA A 104 -5.03 7.16 -8.16
C ALA A 104 -6.39 7.09 -7.49
N ALA A 105 -7.43 6.64 -8.18
CA ALA A 105 -8.77 6.49 -7.62
C ALA A 105 -8.77 5.56 -6.40
N GLY A 106 -8.15 4.37 -6.51
CA GLY A 106 -8.02 3.40 -5.42
C GLY A 106 -7.21 3.95 -4.24
N LEU A 107 -6.11 4.65 -4.52
CA LEU A 107 -5.29 5.31 -3.51
C LEU A 107 -6.10 6.29 -2.66
N TRP A 108 -6.84 7.19 -3.30
CA TRP A 108 -7.61 8.20 -2.58
C TRP A 108 -8.81 7.62 -1.84
N ARG A 109 -9.43 6.57 -2.37
CA ARG A 109 -10.52 5.85 -1.69
C ARG A 109 -10.00 5.22 -0.40
N GLU A 110 -8.95 4.41 -0.45
CA GLU A 110 -8.36 3.76 0.73
C GLU A 110 -7.91 4.78 1.78
N LEU A 111 -7.22 5.86 1.37
CA LEU A 111 -6.86 6.94 2.28
C LEU A 111 -8.09 7.53 2.96
N SER A 112 -9.16 7.81 2.21
CA SER A 112 -10.37 8.43 2.75
C SER A 112 -11.16 7.51 3.67
N GLU A 113 -11.05 6.20 3.50
CA GLU A 113 -11.69 5.19 4.35
C GLU A 113 -10.96 5.05 5.69
N GLU A 114 -9.61 5.00 5.68
CA GLU A 114 -8.83 4.72 6.88
C GLU A 114 -8.46 5.95 7.70
N VAL A 115 -8.19 7.10 7.04
CA VAL A 115 -7.73 8.30 7.72
C VAL A 115 -8.45 9.57 7.28
N THR A 116 -8.53 10.53 8.18
CA THR A 116 -8.83 11.93 7.86
C THR A 116 -7.54 12.70 7.88
N LEU A 117 -7.27 13.43 6.80
CA LEU A 117 -6.05 14.23 6.68
C LEU A 117 -6.34 15.57 6.02
N SER A 118 -5.51 16.56 6.31
CA SER A 118 -5.63 17.92 5.79
C SER A 118 -4.27 18.47 5.37
N GLN A 119 -4.29 19.57 4.62
CA GLN A 119 -3.08 20.31 4.23
C GLN A 119 -2.01 19.42 3.56
N ILE A 120 -2.43 18.66 2.57
CA ILE A 120 -1.51 17.87 1.75
C ILE A 120 -0.60 18.80 0.98
N THR A 121 0.70 18.57 1.05
CA THR A 121 1.73 19.38 0.35
C THR A 121 2.31 18.67 -0.85
N SER A 122 2.42 17.34 -0.82
CA SER A 122 2.85 16.53 -1.96
C SER A 122 2.38 15.09 -1.85
N LEU A 123 2.30 14.41 -3.00
CA LEU A 123 2.12 12.97 -3.13
C LEU A 123 3.07 12.50 -4.23
N THR A 124 3.99 11.62 -3.91
CA THR A 124 5.03 11.16 -4.85
C THR A 124 5.15 9.64 -4.79
N CYS A 125 5.15 8.98 -5.94
CA CYS A 125 5.52 7.57 -6.01
C CYS A 125 7.02 7.44 -5.78
N VAL A 126 7.42 6.77 -4.69
CA VAL A 126 8.82 6.68 -4.25
C VAL A 126 9.41 5.29 -4.40
N GLY A 127 8.58 4.30 -4.67
CA GLY A 127 9.07 2.92 -4.80
C GLY A 127 7.99 1.93 -5.22
N LEU A 128 8.44 0.70 -5.37
CA LEU A 128 7.62 -0.46 -5.60
C LEU A 128 8.14 -1.60 -4.72
N ILE A 129 7.24 -2.28 -4.04
CA ILE A 129 7.54 -3.51 -3.28
C ILE A 129 7.07 -4.70 -4.10
N ASN A 130 8.00 -5.60 -4.41
CA ASN A 130 7.73 -6.88 -5.04
C ASN A 130 8.40 -7.99 -4.21
N GLU A 131 7.79 -8.30 -3.07
CA GLU A 131 8.28 -9.34 -2.18
C GLU A 131 7.67 -10.69 -2.56
N THR A 132 8.49 -11.75 -2.54
CA THR A 132 8.11 -13.11 -2.99
C THR A 132 8.53 -14.18 -1.99
N THR A 133 8.60 -13.86 -0.70
CA THR A 133 9.07 -14.79 0.34
C THR A 133 7.98 -15.74 0.87
N GLY A 134 6.81 -15.72 0.28
CA GLY A 134 5.71 -16.62 0.59
C GLY A 134 4.48 -15.95 1.21
N GLY A 135 3.34 -16.63 1.10
CA GLY A 135 2.08 -16.18 1.68
C GLY A 135 1.36 -15.11 0.85
N VAL A 136 0.72 -14.15 1.51
CA VAL A 136 -0.08 -13.11 0.83
C VAL A 136 0.78 -12.22 -0.06
N SER A 137 2.04 -11.99 0.30
CA SER A 137 2.99 -11.17 -0.47
C SER A 137 3.24 -11.73 -1.88
N ASP A 138 3.10 -13.05 -2.08
CA ASP A 138 3.31 -13.68 -3.40
C ASP A 138 2.28 -13.26 -4.45
N TYR A 139 1.16 -12.73 -4.05
CA TYR A 139 0.07 -12.33 -4.94
C TYR A 139 -0.06 -10.81 -5.09
N HIS A 140 0.73 -10.03 -4.33
CA HIS A 140 0.62 -8.58 -4.28
C HIS A 140 1.92 -7.88 -4.69
N THR A 141 1.77 -6.73 -5.33
CA THR A 141 2.84 -5.78 -5.62
C THR A 141 2.37 -4.40 -5.17
N ALA A 142 3.14 -3.73 -4.31
CA ALA A 142 2.77 -2.41 -3.85
C ALA A 142 3.46 -1.30 -4.65
N LEU A 143 2.69 -0.30 -5.08
CA LEU A 143 3.21 1.00 -5.48
C LEU A 143 3.28 1.87 -4.22
N VAL A 144 4.48 2.23 -3.81
CA VAL A 144 4.74 2.98 -2.58
C VAL A 144 4.70 4.48 -2.87
N TYR A 145 3.79 5.16 -2.19
CA TYR A 145 3.65 6.61 -2.25
C TYR A 145 4.06 7.25 -0.93
N LEU A 146 4.76 8.37 -1.01
CA LEU A 146 5.00 9.25 0.12
C LEU A 146 4.06 10.44 0.01
N LEU A 147 3.17 10.60 0.98
CA LEU A 147 2.29 11.74 1.12
C LEU A 147 2.82 12.63 2.24
N GLU A 148 3.12 13.88 1.89
CA GLU A 148 3.54 14.88 2.85
C GLU A 148 2.36 15.78 3.25
N THR A 149 2.27 16.06 4.53
CA THR A 149 1.26 16.96 5.09
C THR A 149 1.87 17.87 6.15
N THR A 150 1.28 19.06 6.32
CA THR A 150 1.53 19.94 7.46
C THR A 150 0.35 19.94 8.44
N GLY A 151 -0.74 19.29 8.08
CA GLY A 151 -1.97 19.26 8.84
C GLY A 151 -2.09 18.10 9.82
N GLU A 152 -3.29 17.97 10.37
CA GLU A 152 -3.63 16.85 11.25
C GLU A 152 -3.97 15.60 10.46
N VAL A 153 -3.59 14.44 11.04
CA VAL A 153 -3.96 13.12 10.55
C VAL A 153 -4.60 12.35 11.71
N THR A 154 -5.78 11.82 11.49
CA THR A 154 -6.50 11.00 12.47
C THR A 154 -7.07 9.74 11.81
N VAL A 155 -7.06 8.63 12.55
CA VAL A 155 -7.66 7.37 12.10
C VAL A 155 -9.18 7.48 12.15
N ARG A 156 -9.87 7.03 11.11
CA ARG A 156 -11.34 6.98 11.05
C ARG A 156 -11.91 5.75 11.74
N GLU A 157 -11.34 4.58 11.48
CA GLU A 157 -11.79 3.31 12.04
C GLU A 157 -11.15 3.06 13.43
N THR A 158 -11.43 3.94 14.41
CA THR A 158 -10.83 3.91 15.76
C THR A 158 -11.10 2.63 16.55
N GLU A 159 -12.10 1.85 16.16
CA GLU A 159 -12.35 0.53 16.76
C GLU A 159 -11.40 -0.56 16.24
N LYS A 160 -10.82 -0.37 15.06
CA LYS A 160 -9.95 -1.33 14.39
C LYS A 160 -8.49 -0.93 14.46
N MET A 161 -8.22 0.38 14.46
CA MET A 161 -6.86 0.92 14.39
C MET A 161 -6.68 2.14 15.28
N SER A 162 -5.44 2.38 15.68
CA SER A 162 -4.99 3.64 16.25
C SER A 162 -3.77 4.14 15.47
N GLY A 163 -3.50 5.45 15.51
CA GLY A 163 -2.39 6.05 14.81
C GLY A 163 -1.68 7.09 15.66
N SER A 164 -0.38 7.23 15.48
CA SER A 164 0.44 8.25 16.14
C SER A 164 1.63 8.63 15.26
N TRP A 165 2.12 9.86 15.42
CA TRP A 165 3.35 10.29 14.80
C TRP A 165 4.56 9.66 15.52
N ALA A 166 5.51 9.12 14.75
CA ALA A 166 6.73 8.52 15.25
C ALA A 166 7.95 9.09 14.53
N SER A 167 9.00 9.38 15.28
CA SER A 167 10.32 9.75 14.75
C SER A 167 11.04 8.54 14.16
N PRO A 168 12.09 8.72 13.31
CA PRO A 168 12.90 7.61 12.82
C PRO A 168 13.50 6.74 13.94
N GLN A 169 13.87 7.34 15.07
CA GLN A 169 14.41 6.61 16.23
C GLN A 169 13.35 5.70 16.87
N GLU A 170 12.12 6.21 17.02
CA GLU A 170 11.00 5.41 17.55
C GLU A 170 10.62 4.27 16.60
N LEU A 171 10.65 4.51 15.27
CA LEU A 171 10.41 3.47 14.27
C LEU A 171 11.47 2.38 14.34
N SER A 172 12.75 2.75 14.46
CA SER A 172 13.84 1.78 14.61
C SER A 172 13.69 0.94 15.89
N ALA A 173 13.20 1.53 16.98
CA ALA A 173 12.96 0.81 18.23
C ALA A 173 11.83 -0.24 18.17
N VAL A 174 10.94 -0.11 17.19
CA VAL A 174 9.80 -1.04 17.01
C VAL A 174 9.89 -1.86 15.71
N PHE A 175 11.05 -1.86 15.04
CA PHE A 175 11.27 -2.47 13.73
C PHE A 175 10.73 -3.91 13.63
N ASP A 176 11.03 -4.78 14.60
CA ASP A 176 10.59 -6.18 14.61
C ASP A 176 9.07 -6.36 14.77
N ARG A 177 8.38 -5.29 15.16
CA ARG A 177 6.92 -5.26 15.29
C ARG A 177 6.23 -4.71 14.05
N LEU A 178 6.97 -4.12 13.12
CA LEU A 178 6.44 -3.66 11.84
C LEU A 178 6.03 -4.86 10.98
N GLU A 179 5.01 -4.67 10.17
CA GLU A 179 4.70 -5.60 9.09
C GLU A 179 5.77 -5.57 7.99
N THR A 180 5.86 -6.62 7.20
CA THR A 180 6.95 -6.82 6.24
C THR A 180 7.15 -5.65 5.28
N TRP A 181 6.08 -5.11 4.71
CA TRP A 181 6.20 -3.97 3.79
C TRP A 181 6.73 -2.71 4.47
N SER A 182 6.32 -2.47 5.70
CA SER A 182 6.84 -1.36 6.52
C SER A 182 8.33 -1.53 6.86
N GLN A 183 8.78 -2.78 7.07
CA GLN A 183 10.21 -3.09 7.27
C GLN A 183 11.04 -2.87 6.00
N ILE A 184 10.47 -3.20 4.84
CA ILE A 184 11.15 -3.05 3.54
C ILE A 184 11.38 -1.58 3.18
N VAL A 185 10.47 -0.68 3.55
CA VAL A 185 10.54 0.76 3.19
C VAL A 185 11.28 1.62 4.21
N LEU A 186 11.60 1.11 5.40
CA LEU A 186 12.29 1.81 6.47
C LEU A 186 13.80 1.69 6.34
#